data_91994f732397df998b8ce96321d521f9
#
_entry.id   91994f732397df998b8ce96321d521f9
#
_cell.length_a   1.000
_cell.length_b   1.000
_cell.length_c   1.000
_cell.angle_alpha   90.00
_cell.angle_beta   90.00
_cell.angle_gamma   90.00
#
_symmetry.space_group_name_H-M   'P 1'
#
loop_
_entity.id
_entity.type
_entity.pdbx_description
1 polymer ?
#
loop_
_entity_poly.entity_id
_entity_poly.type
_entity_poly.pdbx_seq_one_letter_code
_entity_poly.pdbx_strand_id
1 'polypeptide(L)' 'MDKVYLICYSTEEGTYTSHIAFATQDLAQIKCIELMEEDGLDWYVVDVPLVTK' A
#
# COMPACT_ATOMS: atom_id res chain seq x y z
N MET A 1 2.36 10.44 -17.02
CA MET A 1 2.70 9.07 -16.62
C MET A 1 2.00 8.73 -15.34
N ASP A 2 1.13 7.77 -15.40
CA ASP A 2 0.26 7.50 -14.26
C ASP A 2 0.75 6.32 -13.48
N LYS A 3 0.64 6.42 -12.18
CA LYS A 3 0.91 5.28 -11.32
C LYS A 3 -0.07 5.31 -10.15
N VAL A 4 -0.21 4.17 -9.52
CA VAL A 4 -1.03 4.04 -8.34
C VAL A 4 -0.16 3.55 -7.21
N TYR A 5 -0.64 3.71 -6.00
CA TYR A 5 0.11 3.35 -4.81
C TYR A 5 -0.67 2.31 -4.04
N LEU A 6 0.01 1.23 -3.70
CA LEU A 6 -0.59 0.15 -2.93
C LEU A 6 0.13 0.08 -1.59
N ILE A 7 -0.54 -0.50 -0.61
CA ILE A 7 0.08 -0.71 0.69
C ILE A 7 0.20 -2.21 0.93
N CYS A 8 1.30 -2.59 1.55
CA CYS A 8 1.65 -3.98 1.73
C CYS A 8 2.18 -4.21 3.12
N TYR A 9 2.10 -5.45 3.57
CA TYR A 9 2.86 -5.87 4.74
C TYR A 9 3.35 -7.28 4.48
N SER A 10 4.46 -7.62 5.13
CA SER A 10 5.10 -8.92 4.96
C SER A 10 5.03 -9.71 6.25
N THR A 11 4.81 -11.01 6.11
CA THR A 11 4.84 -11.93 7.22
C THR A 11 5.75 -13.09 6.85
N GLU A 12 5.93 -14.01 7.79
CA GLU A 12 6.72 -15.20 7.51
C GLU A 12 6.11 -16.04 6.41
N GLU A 13 4.81 -15.93 6.22
CA GLU A 13 4.11 -16.73 5.23
C GLU A 13 4.05 -16.07 3.87
N GLY A 14 4.41 -14.79 3.77
CA GLY A 14 4.41 -14.12 2.49
C GLY A 14 4.06 -12.65 2.63
N THR A 15 3.79 -12.04 1.50
CA THR A 15 3.47 -10.61 1.43
C THR A 15 2.01 -10.43 1.08
N TYR A 16 1.33 -9.59 1.84
CA TYR A 16 -0.04 -9.21 1.55
C TYR A 16 -0.05 -7.84 0.89
N THR A 17 -0.78 -7.70 -0.19
CA THR A 17 -0.94 -6.43 -0.88
C THR A 17 -2.41 -6.04 -0.81
N SER A 18 -2.67 -4.77 -0.49
CA SER A 18 -4.05 -4.31 -0.37
C SER A 18 -4.76 -4.39 -1.71
N HIS A 19 -6.08 -4.54 -1.65
CA HIS A 19 -6.90 -4.53 -2.84
C HIS A 19 -7.32 -3.12 -3.24
N ILE A 20 -6.90 -2.13 -2.48
CA ILE A 20 -7.25 -0.74 -2.72
C ILE A 20 -6.02 -0.01 -3.23
N ALA A 21 -6.18 0.70 -4.34
CA ALA A 21 -5.12 1.51 -4.90
C ALA A 21 -5.37 2.97 -4.55
N PHE A 22 -4.31 3.69 -4.27
CA PHE A 22 -4.40 5.10 -3.89
C PHE A 22 -3.82 5.95 -5.01
N ALA A 23 -4.41 7.12 -5.22
CA ALA A 23 -3.98 8.00 -6.30
C ALA A 23 -2.68 8.70 -5.98
N THR A 24 -2.37 8.93 -4.72
CA THR A 24 -1.16 9.64 -4.32
C THR A 24 -0.47 8.87 -3.20
N GLN A 25 0.83 9.13 -3.08
CA GLN A 25 1.61 8.52 -2.02
C GLN A 25 1.14 8.98 -0.65
N ASP A 26 0.73 10.24 -0.55
CA ASP A 26 0.27 10.78 0.74
C ASP A 26 -0.93 10.02 1.27
N LEU A 27 -1.89 9.73 0.40
CA LEU A 27 -3.07 8.99 0.82
C LEU A 27 -2.70 7.58 1.28
N ALA A 28 -1.82 6.92 0.54
CA ALA A 28 -1.38 5.59 0.91
C ALA A 28 -0.63 5.61 2.25
N GLN A 29 0.20 6.63 2.45
CA GLN A 29 0.98 6.77 3.66
C GLN A 29 0.06 6.94 4.87
N ILE A 30 -0.96 7.77 4.75
CA ILE A 30 -1.91 7.99 5.83
C ILE A 30 -2.59 6.68 6.21
N LYS A 31 -3.00 5.91 5.20
CA LYS A 31 -3.65 4.64 5.47
C LYS A 31 -2.70 3.65 6.15
N CYS A 32 -1.43 3.65 5.74
CA CYS A 32 -0.44 2.81 6.40
C CYS A 32 -0.36 3.12 7.89
N ILE A 33 -0.31 4.40 8.23
CA ILE A 33 -0.20 4.82 9.62
C ILE A 33 -1.43 4.35 10.40
N GLU A 34 -2.62 4.52 9.83
CA GLU A 34 -3.84 4.07 10.49
C GLU A 34 -3.81 2.57 10.76
N LEU A 35 -3.40 1.79 9.78
CA LEU A 35 -3.39 0.35 9.92
C LEU A 35 -2.32 -0.11 10.89
N MET A 36 -1.18 0.56 10.90
CA MET A 36 -0.13 0.22 11.86
C MET A 36 -0.61 0.42 13.29
N GLU A 37 -1.43 1.43 13.52
CA GLU A 37 -1.97 1.68 14.84
C GLU A 37 -3.05 0.66 15.21
N GLU A 38 -3.76 0.14 14.21
CA GLU A 38 -4.83 -0.82 14.48
C GLU A 38 -4.32 -2.21 14.72
N ASP A 39 -3.42 -2.70 13.86
CA ASP A 39 -3.04 -4.09 13.93
C ASP A 39 -1.56 -4.32 14.22
N GLY A 40 -0.78 -3.25 14.27
CA GLY A 40 0.61 -3.36 14.66
C GLY A 40 1.52 -3.97 13.62
N LEU A 41 1.05 -4.12 12.38
CA LEU A 41 1.86 -4.68 11.32
C LEU A 41 2.68 -3.59 10.65
N ASP A 42 3.76 -3.99 10.00
CA ASP A 42 4.65 -3.06 9.34
C ASP A 42 4.18 -2.83 7.90
N TRP A 43 3.24 -1.93 7.74
CA TRP A 43 2.75 -1.57 6.42
C TRP A 43 3.72 -0.64 5.72
N TYR A 44 3.82 -0.78 4.40
CA TYR A 44 4.66 0.11 3.60
C TYR A 44 3.97 0.37 2.27
N VAL A 45 4.40 1.42 1.59
CA VAL A 45 3.81 1.86 0.33
C VAL A 45 4.68 1.39 -0.82
N VAL A 46 4.06 0.86 -1.86
CA VAL A 46 4.76 0.55 -3.11
C VAL A 46 4.04 1.29 -4.24
N ASP A 47 4.81 1.79 -5.17
CA ASP A 47 4.24 2.43 -6.35
C ASP A 47 4.31 1.47 -7.51
N VAL A 48 3.23 1.42 -8.29
CA VAL A 48 3.18 0.56 -9.46
C VAL A 48 2.67 1.38 -10.63
N PRO A 49 3.19 1.15 -11.83
CA PRO A 49 2.71 1.89 -12.99
C PRO A 49 1.31 1.45 -13.36
N LEU A 50 0.53 2.40 -13.84
CA LEU A 50 -0.80 2.11 -14.32
C LEU A 50 -0.72 1.81 -15.80
N VAL A 51 -1.08 0.61 -16.18
CA VAL A 51 -1.09 0.19 -17.57
C VAL A 51 -2.51 0.29 -18.06
N THR A 52 -2.71 1.14 -19.08
CA THR A 52 -4.06 1.43 -19.54
C THR A 52 -4.44 0.66 -20.78
N LYS A 53 -3.63 -0.27 -21.22
CA LYS A 53 -4.03 -1.10 -22.32
C LYS A 53 -3.28 -2.40 -22.42
#